data_04e78c0bc5c067b9f6a40a641b5fbb58
#
_entry.id   04e78c0bc5c067b9f6a40a641b5fbb58
#
_cell.length_a   1.000
_cell.length_b   1.000
_cell.length_c   1.000
_cell.angle_alpha   90.00
_cell.angle_beta   90.00
_cell.angle_gamma   90.00
#
_symmetry.space_group_name_H-M   'P 1'
#
loop_
_entity.id
_entity.type
_entity.pdbx_description
1 polymer ?
#
loop_
_entity_poly.entity_id
_entity_poly.type
_entity_poly.pdbx_seq_one_letter_code
_entity_poly.pdbx_strand_id
1 'polypeptide(L)'
;RIGGWLQALENGALLVVDEIEDSLHPLLTKRLIEMVQDNTINTEGAQLLFTTHDAMLLDLTFFRRDQIWFAEKDEKSCATELYSLASFSPRKGENIRKGYLQGRFGAIPFIGGDGLWQE
;
A
#
# COMPACT_ATOMS: atom_id res chain seq x y z
N ARG A 1 5.93 -4.93 -15.93
CA ARG A 1 5.50 -5.29 -17.28
C ARG A 1 4.06 -5.78 -17.27
N ILE A 2 3.20 -5.14 -18.06
CA ILE A 2 1.77 -5.41 -18.05
C ILE A 2 1.44 -6.85 -18.48
N GLY A 3 2.12 -7.37 -19.49
CA GLY A 3 1.87 -8.71 -19.99
C GLY A 3 2.02 -9.81 -18.94
N GLY A 4 3.05 -9.72 -18.10
CA GLY A 4 3.26 -10.69 -17.03
C GLY A 4 2.18 -10.63 -15.95
N TRP A 5 1.61 -9.45 -15.74
CA TRP A 5 0.57 -9.26 -14.73
C TRP A 5 -0.77 -9.78 -15.19
N LEU A 6 -1.10 -9.62 -16.47
CA LEU A 6 -2.29 -10.24 -17.04
C LEU A 6 -2.20 -11.74 -16.97
N GLN A 7 -1.02 -12.30 -17.23
CA GLN A 7 -0.79 -13.74 -17.12
C GLN A 7 -0.98 -14.23 -15.66
N ALA A 8 -0.51 -13.44 -14.68
CA ALA A 8 -0.72 -13.76 -13.27
C ALA A 8 -2.20 -13.81 -12.92
N LEU A 9 -3.00 -12.87 -13.45
CA LEU A 9 -4.45 -12.87 -13.25
C LEU A 9 -5.08 -14.14 -13.83
N GLU A 10 -4.70 -14.52 -15.04
CA GLU A 10 -5.24 -15.72 -15.70
C GLU A 10 -4.91 -16.99 -14.95
N ASN A 11 -3.75 -17.05 -14.30
CA ASN A 11 -3.27 -18.23 -13.60
C ASN A 11 -3.64 -18.25 -12.13
N GLY A 12 -4.30 -17.22 -11.60
CA GLY A 12 -4.61 -17.15 -10.19
C GLY A 12 -3.39 -17.04 -9.29
N ALA A 13 -2.32 -16.46 -9.80
CA ALA A 13 -1.04 -16.40 -9.10
C ALA A 13 -0.99 -15.31 -8.04
N LEU A 14 -0.04 -15.43 -7.11
CA LEU A 14 0.34 -14.34 -6.22
C LEU A 14 1.41 -13.51 -6.89
N LEU A 15 1.13 -12.23 -7.10
CA LEU A 15 2.08 -11.28 -7.66
C LEU A 15 2.62 -10.40 -6.54
N VAL A 16 3.94 -10.35 -6.39
CA VAL A 16 4.60 -9.52 -5.38
C VAL A 16 5.40 -8.44 -6.09
N VAL A 17 5.12 -7.18 -5.75
CA VAL A 17 5.79 -6.03 -6.38
C VAL A 17 6.32 -5.11 -5.30
N ASP A 18 7.64 -4.92 -5.28
CA ASP A 18 8.26 -3.98 -4.37
C ASP A 18 8.30 -2.60 -5.03
N GLU A 19 7.91 -1.57 -4.27
CA GLU A 19 7.88 -0.19 -4.75
C GLU A 19 7.14 -0.07 -6.08
N ILE A 20 5.84 -0.36 -6.05
CA ILE A 20 5.01 -0.44 -7.25
C ILE A 20 5.04 0.84 -8.10
N GLU A 21 5.23 2.00 -7.46
CA GLU A 21 5.32 3.28 -8.16
C GLU A 21 6.53 3.38 -9.08
N ASP A 22 7.58 2.60 -8.83
CA ASP A 22 8.77 2.57 -9.68
C ASP A 22 8.57 1.68 -10.91
N SER A 23 7.59 0.78 -10.85
CA SER A 23 7.33 -0.18 -11.91
C SER A 23 6.26 0.28 -12.88
N LEU A 24 5.34 1.14 -12.44
CA LEU A 24 4.18 1.53 -13.21
C LEU A 24 3.83 3.00 -13.04
N HIS A 25 3.27 3.55 -14.11
CA HIS A 25 2.60 4.84 -14.04
C HIS A 25 1.42 4.76 -13.05
N PRO A 26 1.13 5.84 -12.27
CA PRO A 26 0.05 5.82 -11.28
C PRO A 26 -1.30 5.36 -11.81
N LEU A 27 -1.66 5.72 -13.04
CA LEU A 27 -2.93 5.30 -13.63
C LEU A 27 -2.95 3.80 -13.88
N LEU A 28 -1.83 3.22 -14.28
CA LEU A 28 -1.72 1.79 -14.50
C LEU A 28 -1.73 1.02 -13.18
N THR A 29 -1.12 1.58 -12.14
CA THR A 29 -1.15 1.01 -10.80
C THR A 29 -2.59 0.88 -10.31
N LYS A 30 -3.37 1.94 -10.41
CA LYS A 30 -4.77 1.92 -9.99
C LYS A 30 -5.57 0.91 -10.81
N ARG A 31 -5.35 0.87 -12.12
CA ARG A 31 -6.06 -0.06 -12.99
C ARG A 31 -5.75 -1.50 -12.63
N LEU A 32 -4.50 -1.82 -12.35
CA LEU A 32 -4.11 -3.17 -11.94
C LEU A 32 -4.80 -3.57 -10.64
N ILE A 33 -4.81 -2.68 -9.66
CA ILE A 33 -5.45 -2.95 -8.38
C ILE A 33 -6.96 -3.18 -8.57
N GLU A 34 -7.61 -2.34 -9.38
CA GLU A 34 -9.03 -2.52 -9.70
C GLU A 34 -9.30 -3.87 -10.34
N MET A 35 -8.45 -4.30 -11.25
CA MET A 35 -8.61 -5.58 -11.93
C MET A 35 -8.48 -6.77 -10.96
N VAL A 36 -7.55 -6.69 -10.02
CA VAL A 36 -7.38 -7.74 -9.02
C VAL A 36 -8.60 -7.81 -8.10
N GLN A 37 -9.19 -6.68 -7.78
CA GLN A 37 -10.35 -6.59 -6.89
C GLN A 37 -11.68 -6.92 -7.58
N ASP A 38 -11.72 -6.93 -8.89
CA ASP A 38 -12.93 -7.16 -9.67
C ASP A 38 -13.11 -8.67 -9.92
N ASN A 39 -14.08 -9.26 -9.27
CA ASN A 39 -14.33 -10.71 -9.38
C ASN A 39 -14.76 -11.14 -10.77
N THR A 40 -15.21 -10.21 -11.62
CA THR A 40 -15.56 -10.54 -13.01
C THR A 40 -14.35 -10.61 -13.92
N ILE A 41 -13.26 -9.96 -13.52
CA ILE A 41 -11.98 -9.97 -14.24
C ILE A 41 -11.03 -10.99 -13.60
N ASN A 42 -10.89 -10.92 -12.29
CA ASN A 42 -10.03 -11.82 -11.52
C ASN A 42 -10.86 -13.04 -11.08
N THR A 43 -11.11 -13.93 -12.02
CA THR A 43 -11.96 -15.09 -11.78
C THR A 43 -11.22 -16.25 -11.14
N GLU A 44 -9.89 -16.25 -11.17
CA GLU A 44 -9.05 -17.34 -10.69
C GLU A 44 -8.44 -17.07 -9.32
N GLY A 45 -8.84 -16.00 -8.66
CA GLY A 45 -8.38 -15.68 -7.30
C GLY A 45 -6.94 -15.21 -7.20
N ALA A 46 -6.45 -14.53 -8.23
CA ALA A 46 -5.11 -13.95 -8.18
C ALA A 46 -4.99 -12.93 -7.06
N GLN A 47 -3.81 -12.84 -6.48
CA GLN A 47 -3.53 -11.93 -5.37
C GLN A 47 -2.39 -10.99 -5.73
N LEU A 48 -2.46 -9.76 -5.22
CA LEU A 48 -1.42 -8.76 -5.40
C LEU A 48 -0.96 -8.29 -4.03
N LEU A 49 0.33 -8.45 -3.78
CA LEU A 49 0.98 -7.89 -2.60
C LEU A 49 2.03 -6.90 -3.07
N PHE A 50 1.95 -5.67 -2.61
CA PHE A 50 2.92 -4.67 -3.06
C PHE A 50 3.31 -3.74 -1.91
N THR A 51 4.50 -3.16 -2.06
CA THR A 51 4.96 -2.09 -1.18
C THR A 51 4.93 -0.77 -1.95
N THR A 52 4.78 0.33 -1.22
CA THR A 52 4.75 1.65 -1.83
C THR A 52 5.06 2.72 -0.79
N HIS A 53 5.62 3.84 -1.25
CA HIS A 53 5.73 5.08 -0.49
C HIS A 53 4.72 6.12 -0.97
N ASP A 54 3.86 5.75 -1.92
CA ASP A 54 2.88 6.67 -2.49
C ASP A 54 1.66 6.80 -1.59
N ALA A 55 1.58 7.91 -0.86
CA ALA A 55 0.45 8.18 0.04
C ALA A 55 -0.88 8.30 -0.69
N MET A 56 -0.87 8.53 -2.00
CA MET A 56 -2.10 8.61 -2.79
C MET A 56 -2.86 7.28 -2.83
N LEU A 57 -2.20 6.17 -2.53
CA LEU A 57 -2.84 4.86 -2.47
C LEU A 57 -3.50 4.59 -1.12
N LEU A 58 -3.34 5.48 -0.13
CA LEU A 58 -3.99 5.35 1.17
C LEU A 58 -5.42 5.88 1.09
N ASP A 59 -6.31 5.04 0.60
CA ASP A 59 -7.69 5.44 0.32
C ASP A 59 -8.63 4.29 0.65
N LEU A 60 -9.50 4.50 1.64
CA LEU A 60 -10.47 3.49 2.09
C LEU A 60 -11.64 3.32 1.12
N THR A 61 -11.77 4.17 0.10
CA THR A 61 -12.72 3.91 -0.98
C THR A 61 -12.19 2.87 -1.95
N PHE A 62 -10.89 2.62 -1.90
CA PHE A 62 -10.16 1.75 -2.80
C PHE A 62 -9.74 0.44 -2.12
N PHE A 63 -9.35 0.52 -0.86
CA PHE A 63 -8.93 -0.63 -0.06
C PHE A 63 -9.76 -0.73 1.21
N ARG A 64 -9.90 -1.95 1.74
CA ARG A 64 -10.38 -2.14 3.09
C ARG A 64 -9.25 -1.84 4.08
N ARG A 65 -9.62 -1.48 5.32
CA ARG A 65 -8.63 -1.18 6.36
C ARG A 65 -7.72 -2.37 6.70
N ASP A 66 -8.21 -3.59 6.51
CA ASP A 66 -7.42 -4.81 6.74
C ASP A 66 -6.43 -5.11 5.62
N GLN A 67 -6.55 -4.42 4.50
CA GLN A 67 -5.64 -4.58 3.35
C GLN A 67 -4.44 -3.64 3.40
N ILE A 68 -4.46 -2.65 4.30
CA ILE A 68 -3.40 -1.66 4.42
C ILE A 68 -2.55 -1.97 5.63
N TRP A 69 -1.25 -2.11 5.42
CA TRP A 69 -0.28 -2.41 6.46
C TRP A 69 0.84 -1.39 6.42
N PHE A 70 1.35 -1.05 7.59
CA PHE A 70 2.49 -0.17 7.72
C PHE A 70 3.71 -0.96 8.15
N ALA A 71 4.86 -0.59 7.59
CA ALA A 71 6.13 -1.15 7.97
C ALA A 71 6.97 -0.03 8.60
N GLU A 72 7.48 -0.27 9.80
CA GLU A 72 8.31 0.68 10.50
C GLU A 72 9.57 -0.02 10.99
N LYS A 73 10.72 0.57 10.68
CA LYS A 73 11.99 0.02 11.09
C LYS A 73 12.44 0.67 12.41
N ASP A 74 12.73 -0.17 13.40
CA ASP A 74 13.32 0.29 14.64
C ASP A 74 14.81 0.59 14.40
N GLU A 75 15.20 1.84 14.60
CA GLU A 75 16.56 2.26 14.38
C GLU A 75 17.58 1.58 15.32
N LYS A 76 17.16 1.24 16.53
CA LYS A 76 18.03 0.63 17.53
C LYS A 76 18.26 -0.85 17.25
N SER A 77 17.21 -1.60 17.03
CA SER A 77 17.29 -3.05 16.84
C SER A 77 17.43 -3.44 15.36
N CYS A 78 17.21 -2.52 14.44
CA CYS A 78 17.14 -2.76 13.00
C CYS A 78 16.03 -3.75 12.62
N ALA A 79 15.11 -4.03 13.54
CA ALA A 79 13.97 -4.89 13.25
C ALA A 79 12.88 -4.11 12.54
N THR A 80 12.17 -4.76 11.64
CA THR A 80 11.01 -4.18 10.98
C THR A 80 9.75 -4.67 11.69
N GLU A 81 8.89 -3.73 12.03
CA GLU A 81 7.60 -4.01 12.64
C GLU A 81 6.50 -3.78 11.63
N LEU A 82 5.57 -4.75 11.52
CA LEU A 82 4.43 -4.64 10.64
C LEU A 82 3.16 -4.53 11.47
N TYR A 83 2.29 -3.59 11.10
CA TYR A 83 1.01 -3.46 11.78
C TYR A 83 -0.06 -2.98 10.81
N SER A 84 -1.28 -3.44 11.05
CA SER A 84 -2.41 -3.16 10.18
C SER A 84 -3.05 -1.82 10.50
N LEU A 85 -3.53 -1.11 9.47
CA LEU A 85 -4.36 0.07 9.68
C LEU A 85 -5.59 -0.26 10.53
N ALA A 86 -6.13 -1.47 10.40
CA ALA A 86 -7.29 -1.90 11.18
C ALA A 86 -7.04 -1.80 12.70
N SER A 87 -5.80 -1.96 13.15
CA SER A 87 -5.47 -1.87 14.58
C SER A 87 -5.61 -0.46 15.15
N PHE A 88 -5.67 0.56 14.30
CA PHE A 88 -5.89 1.95 14.71
C PHE A 88 -7.37 2.33 14.73
N SER A 89 -8.27 1.43 14.35
CA SER A 89 -9.72 1.65 14.31
C SER A 89 -10.11 2.97 13.63
N PRO A 90 -9.67 3.20 12.38
CA PRO A 90 -9.97 4.46 11.71
C PRO A 90 -11.47 4.65 11.53
N ARG A 91 -11.92 5.89 11.66
CA ARG A 91 -13.34 6.23 11.51
C ARG A 91 -13.73 6.17 10.04
N LYS A 92 -14.99 5.85 9.80
CA LYS A 92 -15.55 5.92 8.45
C LYS A 92 -15.43 7.36 7.94
N GLY A 93 -14.87 7.51 6.75
CA GLY A 93 -14.65 8.83 6.16
C GLY A 93 -13.40 9.55 6.65
N GLU A 94 -12.64 8.93 7.53
CA GLU A 94 -11.38 9.51 7.99
C GLU A 94 -10.40 9.63 6.83
N ASN A 95 -9.66 10.75 6.78
CA ASN A 95 -8.63 10.94 5.77
C ASN A 95 -7.34 10.21 6.19
N ILE A 96 -7.20 8.98 5.71
CA ILE A 96 -6.07 8.13 6.07
C ILE A 96 -4.74 8.68 5.53
N ARG A 97 -4.77 9.24 4.32
CA ARG A 97 -3.58 9.84 3.72
C ARG A 97 -3.04 10.97 4.56
N LYS A 98 -3.94 11.85 5.01
CA LYS A 98 -3.57 12.96 5.87
C LYS A 98 -2.99 12.46 7.19
N GLY A 99 -3.63 11.47 7.81
CA GLY A 99 -3.15 10.87 9.04
C GLY A 99 -1.76 10.27 8.89
N TYR A 100 -1.53 9.56 7.80
CA TYR A 100 -0.21 8.98 7.51
C TYR A 100 0.85 10.07 7.37
N LEU A 101 0.57 11.11 6.59
CA LEU A 101 1.52 12.21 6.38
C LEU A 101 1.80 13.01 7.64
N GLN A 102 0.86 13.04 8.59
CA GLN A 102 1.05 13.69 9.88
C GLN A 102 1.71 12.78 10.92
N GLY A 103 2.05 11.55 10.55
CA GLY A 103 2.72 10.62 11.45
C GLY A 103 1.79 9.89 12.42
N ARG A 104 0.47 10.01 12.27
CA ARG A 104 -0.50 9.36 13.18
C ARG A 104 -0.31 7.85 13.25
N PHE A 105 0.06 7.23 12.14
CA PHE A 105 0.20 5.77 12.06
C PHE A 105 1.65 5.31 12.17
N GLY A 106 2.59 6.22 12.41
CA GLY A 106 4.01 5.91 12.33
C GLY A 106 4.45 5.67 10.89
N ALA A 107 5.48 4.90 10.69
CA ALA A 107 5.96 4.45 9.38
C ALA A 107 6.48 5.56 8.45
N ILE A 108 6.46 6.83 8.87
CA ILE A 108 7.05 7.91 8.10
C ILE A 108 8.54 7.96 8.38
N PRO A 109 9.40 7.98 7.36
CA PRO A 109 10.84 8.09 7.57
C PRO A 109 11.19 9.36 8.35
N PHE A 110 12.01 9.21 9.36
CA PHE A 110 12.51 10.33 10.14
C PHE A 110 13.94 10.64 9.69
N ILE A 111 14.16 11.83 9.17
CA ILE A 111 15.46 12.22 8.65
C ILE A 111 16.13 13.19 9.61
N GLY A 112 17.07 12.68 10.39
CA GLY A 112 18.01 13.50 11.15
C GLY A 112 17.48 14.34 12.29
N GLY A 113 16.19 14.41 12.51
CA GLY A 113 15.60 15.21 13.58
C GLY A 113 15.80 16.71 13.42
N ASP A 114 16.11 17.16 12.23
CA ASP A 114 16.41 18.57 11.95
C ASP A 114 15.19 19.36 11.47
N GLY A 115 14.03 18.75 11.46
CA GLY A 115 12.81 19.41 11.08
C GLY A 115 12.53 19.46 9.60
N LEU A 116 13.21 18.70 8.78
CA LEU A 116 12.97 18.66 7.34
C LEU A 116 11.52 18.27 7.00
N TRP A 117 10.87 17.55 7.87
CA TRP A 117 9.52 17.06 7.66
C TRP A 117 8.45 17.92 8.32
N GLN A 118 8.82 19.07 8.85
CA GLN A 118 7.91 19.91 9.63
C GLN A 118 7.33 21.09 8.84
N GLU A 119 7.50 21.08 7.58
CA GLU A 119 6.96 22.14 6.72
C GLU A 119 5.45 22.07 6.55
#